data_b1c85422bf30e0fcb54f88d383b42eef
#
_entry.id   b1c85422bf30e0fcb54f88d383b42eef
#
_cell.length_a   1.000
_cell.length_b   1.000
_cell.length_c   1.000
_cell.angle_alpha   90.00
_cell.angle_beta   90.00
_cell.angle_gamma   90.00
#
_symmetry.space_group_name_H-M   'P 1'
#
loop_
_entity.id
_entity.type
_entity.pdbx_description
1 polymer ?
#
loop_
_entity_poly.entity_id
_entity_poly.type
_entity_poly.pdbx_seq_one_letter_code
_entity_poly.pdbx_strand_id
1 'polypeptide(L)'
;MMVRAFASRTEAGIHLVYDPAAELTRRAPQSLPPGRCFLDDAQVRSWPAVYQRELATRVPLNVCWSPIVRCNLVCPQCLDDKSVAELRRGHRARIAGILAGCGALGLDISGGEPLLLPDLADLGRALRGGGGTSSCTTNGWHLARRAGELAGAFDAIRVSLDGPSAGSHDRIRGAGSFERACEGIRAAVHCGLPVQIHYTLMRSNAAGMQAVADLAGTLGATGVTYLQMLPIGEGAALREEMLSDAEATALLGAVRPRGEVTVRLRTREIADHFTVVRADGKVWRNTDGAQRIAALTDLRVPGDLHLPALEGSTP
;
A
#
# COMPACT_ATOMS: atom_id res chain seq x y z
N MET A 1 -3.98 22.74 -9.71
CA MET A 1 -4.92 22.12 -8.77
C MET A 1 -5.25 20.73 -9.30
N MET A 2 -4.83 19.67 -8.61
CA MET A 2 -5.04 18.29 -9.07
C MET A 2 -6.16 17.66 -8.23
N VAL A 3 -7.30 17.41 -8.88
CA VAL A 3 -8.44 16.71 -8.27
C VAL A 3 -8.28 15.21 -8.51
N ARG A 4 -8.34 14.41 -7.45
CA ARG A 4 -8.26 12.95 -7.53
C ARG A 4 -9.20 12.26 -6.54
N ALA A 5 -9.29 10.94 -6.64
CA ALA A 5 -10.17 10.14 -5.81
C ALA A 5 -9.62 9.93 -4.39
N PHE A 6 -10.50 10.05 -3.42
CA PHE A 6 -10.32 9.74 -2.00
C PHE A 6 -11.54 8.97 -1.51
N ALA A 7 -11.48 8.40 -0.31
CA ALA A 7 -12.66 7.87 0.36
C ALA A 7 -12.86 8.57 1.70
N SER A 8 -14.10 8.87 2.04
CA SER A 8 -14.45 9.58 3.28
C SER A 8 -15.48 8.84 4.09
N ARG A 9 -15.41 8.98 5.41
CA ARG A 9 -16.45 8.61 6.36
C ARG A 9 -16.32 9.44 7.62
N THR A 10 -17.46 9.58 8.34
CA THR A 10 -17.45 10.15 9.69
C THR A 10 -17.56 9.03 10.70
N GLU A 11 -16.75 9.05 11.74
CA GLU A 11 -16.72 8.05 12.79
C GLU A 11 -16.53 8.73 14.15
N ALA A 12 -17.48 8.53 15.08
CA ALA A 12 -17.47 9.17 16.39
C ALA A 12 -17.22 10.70 16.35
N GLY A 13 -17.78 11.39 15.35
CA GLY A 13 -17.59 12.83 15.14
C GLY A 13 -16.26 13.22 14.47
N ILE A 14 -15.42 12.27 14.14
CA ILE A 14 -14.16 12.51 13.40
C ILE A 14 -14.42 12.31 11.91
N HIS A 15 -14.10 13.32 11.09
CA HIS A 15 -14.25 13.25 9.64
C HIS A 15 -12.96 12.70 9.02
N LEU A 16 -13.02 11.50 8.49
CA LEU A 16 -11.87 10.77 7.96
C LEU A 16 -11.85 10.85 6.43
N VAL A 17 -10.67 11.06 5.87
CA VAL A 17 -10.41 11.02 4.42
C VAL A 17 -9.18 10.16 4.17
N TYR A 18 -9.34 9.10 3.40
CA TYR A 18 -8.26 8.19 3.02
C TYR A 18 -7.69 8.54 1.64
N ASP A 19 -6.38 8.65 1.60
CA ASP A 19 -5.59 8.86 0.41
C ASP A 19 -5.04 7.51 -0.12
N PRO A 20 -5.56 6.99 -1.25
CA PRO A 20 -5.14 5.70 -1.77
C PRO A 20 -3.70 5.71 -2.33
N ALA A 21 -3.17 6.86 -2.75
CA ALA A 21 -1.80 6.96 -3.23
C ALA A 21 -0.82 6.89 -2.06
N ALA A 22 -1.01 7.73 -1.05
CA ALA A 22 -0.13 7.77 0.11
C ALA A 22 -0.42 6.67 1.15
N GLU A 23 -1.53 5.91 1.01
CA GLU A 23 -1.96 4.92 2.02
C GLU A 23 -2.09 5.56 3.41
N LEU A 24 -2.75 6.71 3.47
CA LEU A 24 -2.80 7.52 4.66
C LEU A 24 -4.20 8.08 4.88
N THR A 25 -4.70 7.95 6.11
CA THR A 25 -5.95 8.60 6.52
C THR A 25 -5.66 9.97 7.12
N ARG A 26 -6.51 10.93 6.84
CA ARG A 26 -6.41 12.31 7.34
C ARG A 26 -7.71 12.74 8.00
N ARG A 27 -7.62 13.67 8.95
CA ARG A 27 -8.77 14.29 9.59
C ARG A 27 -9.19 15.51 8.78
N ALA A 28 -10.34 15.44 8.12
CA ALA A 28 -10.93 16.59 7.44
C ALA A 28 -11.50 17.59 8.46
N PRO A 29 -11.45 18.91 8.16
CA PRO A 29 -11.98 19.95 9.05
C PRO A 29 -13.51 19.99 9.11
N GLN A 30 -14.17 19.35 8.15
CA GLN A 30 -15.64 19.31 8.03
C GLN A 30 -16.13 17.96 7.51
N SER A 31 -17.39 17.67 7.71
CA SER A 31 -18.03 16.47 7.17
C SER A 31 -18.05 16.51 5.64
N LEU A 32 -17.77 15.35 5.05
CA LEU A 32 -17.86 15.10 3.62
C LEU A 32 -18.86 13.98 3.36
N PRO A 33 -19.48 13.92 2.18
CA PRO A 33 -20.33 12.79 1.81
C PRO A 33 -19.57 11.47 1.99
N PRO A 34 -20.16 10.45 2.62
CA PRO A 34 -19.48 9.18 2.85
C PRO A 34 -19.25 8.44 1.53
N GLY A 35 -18.14 7.71 1.48
CA GLY A 35 -17.74 6.92 0.32
C GLY A 35 -16.68 7.58 -0.54
N ARG A 36 -16.57 7.12 -1.78
CA ARG A 36 -15.58 7.61 -2.74
C ARG A 36 -15.94 9.02 -3.21
N CYS A 37 -15.03 9.97 -3.07
CA CYS A 37 -15.20 11.37 -3.41
C CYS A 37 -13.98 11.91 -4.17
N PHE A 38 -14.15 13.08 -4.81
CA PHE A 38 -13.09 13.74 -5.56
C PHE A 38 -12.75 15.07 -4.89
N LEU A 39 -11.51 15.22 -4.46
CA LEU A 39 -11.03 16.38 -3.69
C LEU A 39 -9.75 16.92 -4.29
N ASP A 40 -9.43 18.17 -3.98
CA ASP A 40 -8.14 18.76 -4.29
C ASP A 40 -7.03 18.11 -3.46
N ASP A 41 -6.00 17.62 -4.15
CA ASP A 41 -4.90 16.88 -3.54
C ASP A 41 -4.10 17.74 -2.55
N ALA A 42 -3.82 19.00 -2.89
CA ALA A 42 -3.05 19.89 -2.01
C ALA A 42 -3.82 20.21 -0.74
N GLN A 43 -5.15 20.39 -0.85
CA GLN A 43 -6.00 20.59 0.31
C GLN A 43 -5.98 19.38 1.24
N VAL A 44 -6.18 18.17 0.72
CA VAL A 44 -6.17 16.95 1.53
C VAL A 44 -4.81 16.73 2.20
N ARG A 45 -3.72 16.99 1.48
CA ARG A 45 -2.36 16.86 2.04
C ARG A 45 -2.09 17.80 3.23
N SER A 46 -2.77 18.94 3.30
CA SER A 46 -2.62 19.88 4.43
C SER A 46 -3.28 19.42 5.73
N TRP A 47 -4.18 18.42 5.67
CA TRP A 47 -4.89 17.93 6.84
C TRP A 47 -4.02 17.00 7.68
N PRO A 48 -4.19 16.97 9.02
CA PRO A 48 -3.43 16.11 9.90
C PRO A 48 -3.67 14.62 9.61
N ALA A 49 -2.62 13.82 9.71
CA ALA A 49 -2.72 12.36 9.60
C ALA A 49 -3.43 11.78 10.82
N VAL A 50 -4.13 10.65 10.61
CA VAL A 50 -4.79 9.87 11.66
C VAL A 50 -4.44 8.40 11.43
N TYR A 51 -4.07 7.69 12.48
CA TYR A 51 -3.73 6.28 12.42
C TYR A 51 -4.81 5.43 13.08
N GLN A 52 -4.91 4.16 12.68
CA GLN A 52 -5.91 3.21 13.18
C GLN A 52 -5.96 3.16 14.72
N ARG A 53 -4.80 3.18 15.37
CA ARG A 53 -4.66 3.13 16.84
C ARG A 53 -5.25 4.34 17.58
N GLU A 54 -5.49 5.44 16.88
CA GLU A 54 -6.07 6.68 17.44
C GLU A 54 -7.61 6.69 17.39
N LEU A 55 -8.20 5.64 16.82
CA LEU A 55 -9.63 5.54 16.58
C LEU A 55 -10.24 4.37 17.36
N ALA A 56 -11.40 4.59 17.94
CA ALA A 56 -12.17 3.53 18.62
C ALA A 56 -12.87 2.55 17.65
N THR A 57 -12.64 2.69 16.34
CA THR A 57 -13.30 1.86 15.34
C THR A 57 -12.72 0.47 15.27
N ARG A 58 -13.59 -0.53 15.12
CA ARG A 58 -13.20 -1.90 14.80
C ARG A 58 -13.08 -2.16 13.30
N VAL A 59 -13.59 -1.27 12.46
CA VAL A 59 -13.46 -1.37 11.00
C VAL A 59 -12.06 -0.89 10.61
N PRO A 60 -11.23 -1.71 9.95
CA PRO A 60 -9.92 -1.26 9.51
C PRO A 60 -10.04 -0.09 8.54
N LEU A 61 -9.14 0.90 8.67
CA LEU A 61 -9.09 2.04 7.74
C LEU A 61 -8.73 1.60 6.33
N ASN A 62 -7.83 0.63 6.23
CA ASN A 62 -7.43 0.02 4.96
C ASN A 62 -7.17 -1.48 5.13
N VAL A 63 -7.35 -2.22 4.05
CA VAL A 63 -7.05 -3.65 3.97
C VAL A 63 -6.20 -3.90 2.73
N CYS A 64 -5.09 -4.62 2.91
CA CYS A 64 -4.30 -5.13 1.82
C CYS A 64 -4.77 -6.55 1.48
N TRP A 65 -4.94 -6.82 0.21
CA TRP A 65 -5.26 -8.15 -0.29
C TRP A 65 -4.17 -8.65 -1.22
N SER A 66 -3.62 -9.83 -0.91
CA SER A 66 -2.63 -10.54 -1.71
C SER A 66 -3.29 -11.73 -2.42
N PRO A 67 -4.02 -11.54 -3.54
CA PRO A 67 -4.74 -12.62 -4.22
C PRO A 67 -3.84 -13.62 -4.96
N ILE A 68 -2.55 -13.34 -5.03
CA ILE A 68 -1.54 -14.09 -5.77
C ILE A 68 -0.22 -14.12 -4.99
N VAL A 69 0.45 -15.27 -4.98
CA VAL A 69 1.81 -15.42 -4.42
C VAL A 69 2.88 -15.55 -5.51
N ARG A 70 2.48 -15.97 -6.73
CA ARG A 70 3.40 -16.03 -7.86
C ARG A 70 3.93 -14.65 -8.20
N CYS A 71 5.23 -14.56 -8.46
CA CYS A 71 5.92 -13.34 -8.85
C CYS A 71 6.94 -13.67 -9.94
N ASN A 72 7.19 -12.72 -10.82
CA ASN A 72 8.26 -12.80 -11.83
C ASN A 72 9.64 -12.40 -11.27
N LEU A 73 9.70 -11.96 -10.00
CA LEU A 73 10.93 -11.59 -9.29
C LEU A 73 11.12 -12.46 -8.03
N VAL A 74 12.37 -12.50 -7.52
CA VAL A 74 12.74 -13.23 -6.30
C VAL A 74 13.54 -12.29 -5.41
N CYS A 75 12.83 -11.35 -4.76
CA CYS A 75 13.45 -10.33 -3.91
C CYS A 75 13.79 -10.90 -2.53
N PRO A 76 14.99 -10.68 -1.99
CA PRO A 76 15.39 -11.24 -0.69
C PRO A 76 14.65 -10.61 0.50
N GLN A 77 14.11 -9.40 0.36
CA GLN A 77 13.31 -8.72 1.39
C GLN A 77 11.80 -9.02 1.28
N CYS A 78 11.39 -9.96 0.43
CA CYS A 78 9.98 -10.27 0.21
C CYS A 78 9.31 -10.78 1.49
N LEU A 79 8.16 -10.18 1.82
CA LEU A 79 7.40 -10.56 3.02
C LEU A 79 6.33 -11.64 2.75
N ASP A 80 6.06 -11.97 1.47
CA ASP A 80 5.06 -12.96 1.10
C ASP A 80 5.57 -14.40 1.35
N ASP A 81 4.66 -15.22 1.88
CA ASP A 81 4.87 -16.66 2.02
C ASP A 81 4.46 -17.36 0.72
N LYS A 82 5.45 -17.76 -0.06
CA LYS A 82 5.26 -18.40 -1.37
C LYS A 82 4.68 -19.83 -1.30
N SER A 83 4.58 -20.42 -0.11
CA SER A 83 3.98 -21.74 0.09
C SER A 83 2.45 -21.71 0.11
N VAL A 84 1.85 -20.53 0.16
CA VAL A 84 0.40 -20.35 0.24
C VAL A 84 -0.29 -20.70 -1.06
N ALA A 85 -1.36 -21.48 -0.97
CA ALA A 85 -2.17 -21.84 -2.13
C ALA A 85 -3.00 -20.64 -2.63
N GLU A 86 -3.00 -20.42 -3.95
CA GLU A 86 -3.81 -19.37 -4.57
C GLU A 86 -5.24 -19.84 -4.82
N LEU A 87 -6.20 -18.99 -4.48
CA LEU A 87 -7.60 -19.22 -4.81
C LEU A 87 -7.86 -19.07 -6.33
N ARG A 88 -8.80 -19.88 -6.85
CA ARG A 88 -9.28 -19.77 -8.23
C ARG A 88 -10.07 -18.47 -8.45
N ARG A 89 -10.21 -18.03 -9.72
CA ARG A 89 -10.89 -16.79 -10.13
C ARG A 89 -12.25 -16.59 -9.44
N GLY A 90 -13.12 -17.61 -9.40
CA GLY A 90 -14.44 -17.48 -8.77
C GLY A 90 -14.37 -17.21 -7.26
N HIS A 91 -13.42 -17.80 -6.55
CA HIS A 91 -13.20 -17.51 -5.14
C HIS A 91 -12.61 -16.11 -4.93
N ARG A 92 -11.69 -15.64 -5.81
CA ARG A 92 -11.19 -14.27 -5.75
C ARG A 92 -12.32 -13.25 -5.94
N ALA A 93 -13.24 -13.48 -6.88
CA ALA A 93 -14.41 -12.60 -7.06
C ALA A 93 -15.27 -12.53 -5.80
N ARG A 94 -15.47 -13.66 -5.09
CA ARG A 94 -16.18 -13.70 -3.80
C ARG A 94 -15.44 -12.89 -2.74
N ILE A 95 -14.12 -13.05 -2.60
CA ILE A 95 -13.30 -12.27 -1.66
C ILE A 95 -13.40 -10.77 -1.97
N ALA A 96 -13.31 -10.39 -3.24
CA ALA A 96 -13.48 -8.98 -3.65
C ALA A 96 -14.83 -8.41 -3.21
N GLY A 97 -15.92 -9.19 -3.33
CA GLY A 97 -17.24 -8.79 -2.84
C GLY A 97 -17.31 -8.62 -1.32
N ILE A 98 -16.67 -9.51 -0.54
CA ILE A 98 -16.58 -9.38 0.92
C ILE A 98 -15.79 -8.12 1.29
N LEU A 99 -14.66 -7.88 0.64
CA LEU A 99 -13.81 -6.71 0.87
C LEU A 99 -14.55 -5.41 0.52
N ALA A 100 -15.25 -5.35 -0.59
CA ALA A 100 -16.05 -4.20 -0.97
C ALA A 100 -17.10 -3.85 0.10
N GLY A 101 -17.68 -4.84 0.77
CA GLY A 101 -18.67 -4.67 1.83
C GLY A 101 -18.12 -4.45 3.24
N CYS A 102 -16.79 -4.41 3.44
CA CYS A 102 -16.22 -4.37 4.80
C CYS A 102 -16.20 -2.99 5.45
N GLY A 103 -16.48 -1.92 4.70
CA GLY A 103 -16.48 -0.55 5.20
C GLY A 103 -15.10 0.09 5.30
N ALA A 104 -14.01 -0.58 4.91
CA ALA A 104 -12.69 0.04 4.83
C ALA A 104 -12.68 1.19 3.82
N LEU A 105 -11.93 2.26 4.12
CA LEU A 105 -11.77 3.40 3.22
C LEU A 105 -10.83 3.09 2.06
N GLY A 106 -9.82 2.26 2.29
CA GLY A 106 -8.83 1.85 1.31
C GLY A 106 -8.77 0.33 1.15
N LEU A 107 -8.75 -0.15 -0.09
CA LEU A 107 -8.58 -1.54 -0.44
C LEU A 107 -7.42 -1.65 -1.44
N ASP A 108 -6.32 -2.26 -1.01
CA ASP A 108 -5.13 -2.43 -1.83
C ASP A 108 -4.99 -3.86 -2.34
N ILE A 109 -4.70 -4.03 -3.61
CA ILE A 109 -4.28 -5.31 -4.17
C ILE A 109 -2.76 -5.33 -4.25
N SER A 110 -2.15 -6.33 -3.61
CA SER A 110 -0.71 -6.58 -3.58
C SER A 110 -0.45 -8.09 -3.79
N GLY A 111 0.56 -8.63 -3.15
CA GLY A 111 0.91 -10.05 -3.15
C GLY A 111 2.24 -10.31 -3.83
N GLY A 112 2.38 -11.42 -4.54
CA GLY A 112 3.52 -11.67 -5.41
C GLY A 112 3.63 -10.57 -6.48
N GLU A 113 3.08 -10.81 -7.67
CA GLU A 113 2.93 -9.74 -8.67
C GLU A 113 1.49 -9.71 -9.19
N PRO A 114 0.68 -8.72 -8.78
CA PRO A 114 -0.72 -8.62 -9.18
C PRO A 114 -0.92 -8.48 -10.69
N LEU A 115 0.02 -7.86 -11.40
CA LEU A 115 -0.06 -7.70 -12.85
C LEU A 115 0.04 -9.01 -13.64
N LEU A 116 0.31 -10.14 -12.98
CA LEU A 116 0.19 -11.49 -13.57
C LEU A 116 -1.25 -12.00 -13.57
N LEU A 117 -2.17 -11.37 -12.82
CA LEU A 117 -3.58 -11.74 -12.80
C LEU A 117 -4.30 -11.16 -14.02
N PRO A 118 -4.92 -11.99 -14.88
CA PRO A 118 -5.68 -11.49 -16.03
C PRO A 118 -6.96 -10.76 -15.61
N ASP A 119 -7.52 -11.07 -14.44
CA ASP A 119 -8.74 -10.48 -13.88
C ASP A 119 -8.49 -9.29 -12.93
N LEU A 120 -7.25 -8.75 -12.87
CA LEU A 120 -6.87 -7.71 -11.93
C LEU A 120 -7.76 -6.45 -12.02
N ALA A 121 -8.06 -5.99 -13.22
CA ALA A 121 -8.90 -4.80 -13.40
C ALA A 121 -10.35 -5.05 -12.96
N ASP A 122 -10.89 -6.26 -13.15
CA ASP A 122 -12.21 -6.62 -12.65
C ASP A 122 -12.25 -6.59 -11.12
N LEU A 123 -11.20 -7.10 -10.48
CA LEU A 123 -11.05 -7.07 -9.02
C LEU A 123 -10.96 -5.63 -8.52
N GLY A 124 -10.16 -4.76 -9.14
CA GLY A 124 -10.05 -3.35 -8.77
C GLY A 124 -11.39 -2.61 -8.86
N ARG A 125 -12.16 -2.84 -9.94
CA ARG A 125 -13.52 -2.29 -10.08
C ARG A 125 -14.48 -2.80 -9.01
N ALA A 126 -14.44 -4.10 -8.71
CA ALA A 126 -15.27 -4.70 -7.67
C ALA A 126 -15.02 -4.09 -6.29
N LEU A 127 -13.75 -3.85 -5.93
CA LEU A 127 -13.38 -3.22 -4.66
C LEU A 127 -13.96 -1.80 -4.52
N ARG A 128 -13.94 -1.00 -5.59
CA ARG A 128 -14.53 0.35 -5.59
C ARG A 128 -16.06 0.36 -5.42
N GLY A 129 -16.71 -0.73 -5.78
CA GLY A 129 -18.18 -0.85 -5.69
C GLY A 129 -18.74 -0.68 -4.28
N GLY A 130 -17.93 -0.85 -3.24
CA GLY A 130 -18.29 -0.67 -1.83
C GLY A 130 -18.16 0.76 -1.30
N GLY A 131 -17.82 1.74 -2.13
CA GLY A 131 -17.67 3.14 -1.74
C GLY A 131 -16.27 3.51 -1.19
N GLY A 132 -15.37 2.55 -1.02
CA GLY A 132 -13.96 2.79 -0.74
C GLY A 132 -13.16 3.12 -2.01
N THR A 133 -11.89 3.46 -1.84
CA THR A 133 -10.91 3.56 -2.94
C THR A 133 -10.21 2.22 -3.16
N SER A 134 -9.79 1.95 -4.39
CA SER A 134 -8.95 0.82 -4.71
C SER A 134 -7.57 1.27 -5.20
N SER A 135 -6.54 0.51 -4.82
CA SER A 135 -5.16 0.73 -5.26
C SER A 135 -4.46 -0.60 -5.54
N CYS A 136 -3.34 -0.54 -6.25
CA CYS A 136 -2.55 -1.72 -6.55
C CYS A 136 -1.07 -1.45 -6.29
N THR A 137 -0.41 -2.38 -5.61
CA THR A 137 1.04 -2.37 -5.38
C THR A 137 1.70 -3.41 -6.29
N THR A 138 2.67 -2.99 -7.11
CA THR A 138 3.32 -3.81 -8.13
C THR A 138 4.83 -3.59 -8.14
N ASN A 139 5.58 -4.56 -8.65
CA ASN A 139 6.99 -4.38 -8.96
C ASN A 139 7.24 -3.54 -10.26
N GLY A 140 6.17 -3.18 -10.97
CA GLY A 140 6.22 -2.32 -12.15
C GLY A 140 6.60 -3.01 -13.47
N TRP A 141 7.10 -4.26 -13.44
CA TRP A 141 7.61 -4.96 -14.63
C TRP A 141 6.62 -5.01 -15.80
N HIS A 142 5.35 -5.23 -15.50
CA HIS A 142 4.28 -5.34 -16.50
C HIS A 142 3.42 -4.07 -16.62
N LEU A 143 3.71 -3.02 -15.83
CA LEU A 143 2.83 -1.87 -15.67
C LEU A 143 2.69 -1.06 -16.96
N ALA A 144 3.79 -0.85 -17.71
CA ALA A 144 3.74 -0.07 -18.97
C ALA A 144 2.70 -0.61 -19.96
N ARG A 145 2.55 -1.94 -20.06
CA ARG A 145 1.60 -2.58 -20.96
C ARG A 145 0.15 -2.56 -20.47
N ARG A 146 -0.05 -2.43 -19.15
CA ARG A 146 -1.37 -2.53 -18.49
C ARG A 146 -1.90 -1.21 -17.94
N ALA A 147 -1.12 -0.11 -18.01
CA ALA A 147 -1.47 1.16 -17.40
C ALA A 147 -2.86 1.67 -17.82
N GLY A 148 -3.18 1.63 -19.13
CA GLY A 148 -4.48 2.07 -19.64
C GLY A 148 -5.66 1.27 -19.11
N GLU A 149 -5.51 -0.05 -18.96
CA GLU A 149 -6.54 -0.93 -18.35
C GLU A 149 -6.75 -0.59 -16.87
N LEU A 150 -5.64 -0.34 -16.16
CA LEU A 150 -5.66 -0.08 -14.72
C LEU A 150 -6.21 1.30 -14.39
N ALA A 151 -6.04 2.30 -15.24
CA ALA A 151 -6.58 3.65 -15.05
C ALA A 151 -8.11 3.67 -14.89
N GLY A 152 -8.82 2.74 -15.54
CA GLY A 152 -10.26 2.56 -15.36
C GLY A 152 -10.66 1.73 -14.13
N ALA A 153 -9.70 1.12 -13.42
CA ALA A 153 -9.96 0.14 -12.37
C ALA A 153 -9.47 0.57 -10.98
N PHE A 154 -8.42 1.35 -10.91
CA PHE A 154 -7.77 1.76 -9.65
C PHE A 154 -7.76 3.29 -9.50
N ASP A 155 -7.67 3.74 -8.25
CA ASP A 155 -7.58 5.15 -7.87
C ASP A 155 -6.12 5.60 -7.64
N ALA A 156 -5.22 4.65 -7.44
CA ALA A 156 -3.78 4.88 -7.34
C ALA A 156 -2.99 3.59 -7.64
N ILE A 157 -1.74 3.77 -8.05
CA ILE A 157 -0.77 2.68 -8.19
C ILE A 157 0.43 2.96 -7.30
N ARG A 158 0.93 1.92 -6.65
CA ARG A 158 2.20 1.95 -5.92
C ARG A 158 3.20 1.07 -6.63
N VAL A 159 4.38 1.63 -6.91
CA VAL A 159 5.44 0.90 -7.61
C VAL A 159 6.64 0.74 -6.70
N SER A 160 7.08 -0.50 -6.55
CA SER A 160 8.25 -0.83 -5.76
C SER A 160 9.54 -0.40 -6.46
N LEU A 161 10.32 0.49 -5.83
CA LEU A 161 11.58 0.98 -6.37
C LEU A 161 12.61 1.19 -5.25
N ASP A 162 13.55 0.26 -5.06
CA ASP A 162 14.47 0.21 -3.90
C ASP A 162 15.85 0.79 -4.18
N GLY A 163 15.99 1.58 -5.22
CA GLY A 163 17.22 2.28 -5.56
C GLY A 163 17.03 3.27 -6.69
N PRO A 164 17.91 4.31 -6.79
CA PRO A 164 17.80 5.38 -7.78
C PRO A 164 18.36 5.01 -9.16
N SER A 165 18.94 3.83 -9.32
CA SER A 165 19.57 3.38 -10.57
C SER A 165 19.44 1.86 -10.74
N ALA A 166 19.65 1.38 -11.96
CA ALA A 166 19.70 -0.06 -12.24
C ALA A 166 20.72 -0.76 -11.33
N GLY A 167 21.91 -0.19 -11.17
CA GLY A 167 22.97 -0.79 -10.33
C GLY A 167 22.59 -0.96 -8.87
N SER A 168 21.72 -0.13 -8.30
CA SER A 168 21.25 -0.24 -6.91
C SER A 168 19.96 -1.05 -6.78
N HIS A 169 18.99 -0.79 -7.64
CA HIS A 169 17.69 -1.44 -7.60
C HIS A 169 17.76 -2.92 -8.02
N ASP A 170 18.43 -3.20 -9.15
CA ASP A 170 18.47 -4.55 -9.72
C ASP A 170 19.22 -5.54 -8.84
N ARG A 171 20.20 -5.08 -8.03
CA ARG A 171 20.87 -5.93 -7.02
C ARG A 171 19.88 -6.47 -5.98
N ILE A 172 18.81 -5.73 -5.71
CA ILE A 172 17.79 -6.08 -4.71
C ILE A 172 16.66 -6.86 -5.38
N ARG A 173 16.20 -6.42 -6.56
CA ARG A 173 14.97 -6.96 -7.16
C ARG A 173 15.18 -7.83 -8.40
N GLY A 174 16.38 -7.81 -8.98
CA GLY A 174 16.71 -8.59 -10.17
C GLY A 174 16.97 -7.71 -11.40
N ALA A 175 17.80 -8.23 -12.28
CA ALA A 175 18.29 -7.52 -13.47
C ALA A 175 17.15 -7.03 -14.39
N GLY A 176 17.25 -5.78 -14.83
CA GLY A 176 16.29 -5.12 -15.73
C GLY A 176 15.01 -4.64 -15.04
N SER A 177 14.84 -4.87 -13.73
CA SER A 177 13.63 -4.45 -13.00
C SER A 177 13.54 -2.93 -12.85
N PHE A 178 14.67 -2.21 -12.75
CA PHE A 178 14.69 -0.76 -12.64
C PHE A 178 14.07 -0.08 -13.86
N GLU A 179 14.54 -0.43 -15.05
CA GLU A 179 14.06 0.17 -16.30
C GLU A 179 12.56 -0.11 -16.48
N ARG A 180 12.13 -1.35 -16.26
CA ARG A 180 10.72 -1.75 -16.34
C ARG A 180 9.84 -1.00 -15.36
N ALA A 181 10.29 -0.81 -14.12
CA ALA A 181 9.57 -0.03 -13.11
C ALA A 181 9.44 1.44 -13.53
N CYS A 182 10.54 2.06 -13.99
CA CYS A 182 10.53 3.45 -14.47
C CYS A 182 9.63 3.65 -15.70
N GLU A 183 9.67 2.74 -16.69
CA GLU A 183 8.76 2.73 -17.84
C GLU A 183 7.30 2.62 -17.37
N GLY A 184 7.03 1.71 -16.44
CA GLY A 184 5.72 1.50 -15.85
C GLY A 184 5.17 2.73 -15.14
N ILE A 185 6.00 3.40 -14.32
CA ILE A 185 5.63 4.65 -13.63
C ILE A 185 5.23 5.73 -14.66
N ARG A 186 6.08 5.98 -15.67
CA ARG A 186 5.77 6.98 -16.71
C ARG A 186 4.47 6.67 -17.44
N ALA A 187 4.25 5.40 -17.78
CA ALA A 187 3.02 4.98 -18.48
C ALA A 187 1.78 5.17 -17.60
N ALA A 188 1.84 4.81 -16.31
CA ALA A 188 0.73 5.00 -15.38
C ALA A 188 0.41 6.49 -15.17
N VAL A 189 1.44 7.33 -14.99
CA VAL A 189 1.30 8.80 -14.90
C VAL A 189 0.67 9.36 -16.17
N HIS A 190 1.14 8.93 -17.35
CA HIS A 190 0.57 9.35 -18.63
C HIS A 190 -0.92 8.98 -18.78
N CYS A 191 -1.33 7.85 -18.20
CA CYS A 191 -2.73 7.44 -18.15
C CYS A 191 -3.55 8.16 -17.05
N GLY A 192 -2.98 9.14 -16.34
CA GLY A 192 -3.66 9.92 -15.29
C GLY A 192 -3.77 9.22 -13.95
N LEU A 193 -3.06 8.10 -13.74
CA LEU A 193 -3.02 7.43 -12.42
C LEU A 193 -2.06 8.14 -11.49
N PRO A 194 -2.48 8.49 -10.26
CA PRO A 194 -1.55 8.88 -9.20
C PRO A 194 -0.60 7.71 -8.89
N VAL A 195 0.71 7.95 -8.96
CA VAL A 195 1.72 6.93 -8.68
C VAL A 195 2.51 7.31 -7.44
N GLN A 196 2.59 6.40 -6.48
CA GLN A 196 3.46 6.48 -5.31
C GLN A 196 4.58 5.45 -5.43
N ILE A 197 5.81 5.84 -5.14
CA ILE A 197 6.92 4.89 -5.04
C ILE A 197 6.93 4.28 -3.64
N HIS A 198 6.99 2.96 -3.57
CA HIS A 198 7.29 2.21 -2.35
C HIS A 198 8.76 1.78 -2.36
N TYR A 199 9.48 2.25 -1.35
CA TYR A 199 10.90 1.96 -1.15
C TYR A 199 11.07 1.15 0.14
N THR A 200 11.44 -0.12 0.02
CA THR A 200 11.76 -0.92 1.20
C THR A 200 13.09 -0.46 1.77
N LEU A 201 13.02 0.24 2.90
CA LEU A 201 14.20 0.85 3.53
C LEU A 201 14.99 -0.19 4.32
N MET A 202 16.21 -0.42 3.88
CA MET A 202 17.21 -1.31 4.44
C MET A 202 18.51 -0.54 4.71
N ARG A 203 19.37 -1.07 5.56
CA ARG A 203 20.67 -0.45 5.86
C ARG A 203 21.52 -0.26 4.60
N SER A 204 21.57 -1.26 3.75
CA SER A 204 22.37 -1.27 2.51
C SER A 204 21.90 -0.29 1.44
N ASN A 205 20.64 0.14 1.46
CA ASN A 205 20.12 1.06 0.46
C ASN A 205 19.78 2.47 1.02
N ALA A 206 19.91 2.69 2.33
CA ALA A 206 19.53 3.93 2.99
C ALA A 206 20.11 5.20 2.35
N ALA A 207 21.36 5.13 1.85
CA ALA A 207 22.02 6.24 1.17
C ALA A 207 21.29 6.68 -0.13
N GLY A 208 20.45 5.83 -0.71
CA GLY A 208 19.70 6.11 -1.94
C GLY A 208 18.42 6.95 -1.75
N MET A 209 17.99 7.21 -0.53
CA MET A 209 16.69 7.83 -0.24
C MET A 209 16.49 9.18 -0.94
N GLN A 210 17.44 10.12 -0.82
CA GLN A 210 17.35 11.43 -1.49
C GLN A 210 17.25 11.28 -3.01
N ALA A 211 18.10 10.44 -3.60
CA ALA A 211 18.13 10.27 -5.05
C ALA A 211 16.83 9.62 -5.60
N VAL A 212 16.19 8.74 -4.82
CA VAL A 212 14.86 8.19 -5.21
C VAL A 212 13.77 9.24 -5.09
N ALA A 213 13.82 10.14 -4.09
CA ALA A 213 12.88 11.26 -4.02
C ALA A 213 13.02 12.21 -5.22
N ASP A 214 14.25 12.50 -5.66
CA ASP A 214 14.51 13.31 -6.86
C ASP A 214 14.04 12.59 -8.13
N LEU A 215 14.29 11.28 -8.23
CA LEU A 215 13.83 10.44 -9.34
C LEU A 215 12.30 10.37 -9.42
N ALA A 216 11.60 10.32 -8.27
CA ALA A 216 10.14 10.34 -8.22
C ALA A 216 9.57 11.57 -8.93
N GLY A 217 10.13 12.76 -8.70
CA GLY A 217 9.74 13.98 -9.40
C GLY A 217 9.98 13.90 -10.91
N THR A 218 11.13 13.35 -11.31
CA THR A 218 11.46 13.18 -12.75
C THR A 218 10.51 12.19 -13.44
N LEU A 219 10.01 11.19 -12.74
CA LEU A 219 9.07 10.20 -13.25
C LEU A 219 7.61 10.67 -13.21
N GLY A 220 7.32 11.82 -12.58
CA GLY A 220 5.96 12.33 -12.36
C GLY A 220 5.19 11.62 -11.26
N ALA A 221 5.87 10.86 -10.39
CA ALA A 221 5.25 10.24 -9.23
C ALA A 221 4.86 11.29 -8.18
N THR A 222 3.78 11.04 -7.44
CA THR A 222 3.25 11.96 -6.42
C THR A 222 4.08 11.97 -5.14
N GLY A 223 4.87 10.92 -4.91
CA GLY A 223 5.74 10.84 -3.75
C GLY A 223 6.41 9.49 -3.56
N VAL A 224 7.14 9.39 -2.44
CA VAL A 224 7.83 8.18 -2.00
C VAL A 224 7.40 7.82 -0.56
N THR A 225 6.96 6.59 -0.36
CA THR A 225 6.81 6.01 0.98
C THR A 225 7.99 5.09 1.25
N TYR A 226 8.84 5.46 2.20
CA TYR A 226 9.89 4.60 2.72
C TYR A 226 9.26 3.64 3.72
N LEU A 227 9.33 2.35 3.40
CA LEU A 227 8.77 1.28 4.20
C LEU A 227 9.91 0.64 4.98
N GLN A 228 9.92 0.78 6.28
CA GLN A 228 10.90 0.08 7.11
C GLN A 228 10.74 -1.43 6.92
N MET A 229 11.84 -2.12 6.57
CA MET A 229 11.81 -3.55 6.29
C MET A 229 11.25 -4.36 7.47
N LEU A 230 10.41 -5.32 7.17
CA LEU A 230 9.83 -6.25 8.15
C LEU A 230 10.59 -7.59 8.12
N PRO A 231 10.97 -8.16 9.28
CA PRO A 231 11.70 -9.42 9.36
C PRO A 231 10.78 -10.66 9.24
N ILE A 232 9.95 -10.69 8.20
CA ILE A 232 9.01 -11.77 7.89
C ILE A 232 9.19 -12.25 6.45
N GLY A 233 8.71 -13.45 6.13
CA GLY A 233 8.93 -14.08 4.83
C GLY A 233 10.43 -14.28 4.57
N GLU A 234 10.87 -14.04 3.34
CA GLU A 234 12.30 -14.09 2.97
C GLU A 234 13.11 -13.05 3.74
N GLY A 235 12.51 -11.87 4.06
CA GLY A 235 13.15 -10.82 4.85
C GLY A 235 13.54 -11.23 6.26
N ALA A 236 13.04 -12.35 6.79
CA ALA A 236 13.43 -12.88 8.09
C ALA A 236 14.93 -13.25 8.16
N ALA A 237 15.54 -13.56 7.02
CA ALA A 237 16.97 -13.85 6.89
C ALA A 237 17.86 -12.59 6.86
N LEU A 238 17.28 -11.38 6.72
CA LEU A 238 18.01 -10.12 6.53
C LEU A 238 17.95 -9.22 7.77
N ARG A 239 18.07 -9.78 8.97
CA ARG A 239 17.96 -8.99 10.21
C ARG A 239 19.02 -7.91 10.36
N GLU A 240 20.20 -8.09 9.77
CA GLU A 240 21.28 -7.12 9.74
C GLU A 240 20.94 -5.89 8.88
N GLU A 241 20.02 -6.01 7.94
CA GLU A 241 19.53 -4.91 7.12
C GLU A 241 18.49 -4.02 7.83
N MET A 242 18.03 -4.43 8.99
CA MET A 242 17.03 -3.69 9.76
C MET A 242 17.65 -2.40 10.32
N LEU A 243 16.90 -1.32 10.20
CA LEU A 243 17.14 -0.06 10.89
C LEU A 243 16.22 0.04 12.12
N SER A 244 16.66 0.69 13.17
CA SER A 244 15.78 1.13 14.25
C SER A 244 14.84 2.23 13.77
N ASP A 245 13.73 2.47 14.49
CA ASP A 245 12.79 3.55 14.16
C ASP A 245 13.47 4.93 14.26
N ALA A 246 14.40 5.09 15.22
CA ALA A 246 15.18 6.31 15.38
C ALA A 246 16.12 6.55 14.18
N GLU A 247 16.86 5.51 13.72
CA GLU A 247 17.72 5.60 12.53
C GLU A 247 16.89 5.95 11.29
N ALA A 248 15.77 5.23 11.05
CA ALA A 248 14.91 5.46 9.90
C ALA A 248 14.29 6.88 9.91
N THR A 249 13.89 7.37 11.08
CA THR A 249 13.34 8.73 11.25
C THR A 249 14.40 9.79 11.00
N ALA A 250 15.62 9.61 11.51
CA ALA A 250 16.72 10.52 11.25
C ALA A 250 17.08 10.59 9.76
N LEU A 251 17.10 9.43 9.07
CA LEU A 251 17.33 9.36 7.64
C LEU A 251 16.24 10.11 6.85
N LEU A 252 14.96 9.90 7.18
CA LEU A 252 13.88 10.67 6.55
C LEU A 252 14.04 12.17 6.79
N GLY A 253 14.41 12.57 8.00
CA GLY A 253 14.64 13.97 8.37
C GLY A 253 15.74 14.67 7.54
N ALA A 254 16.61 13.91 6.88
CA ALA A 254 17.62 14.43 5.97
C ALA A 254 17.14 14.54 4.50
N VAL A 255 16.05 13.88 4.13
CA VAL A 255 15.51 13.93 2.75
C VAL A 255 14.84 15.27 2.49
N ARG A 256 15.18 15.90 1.37
CA ARG A 256 14.61 17.18 0.92
C ARG A 256 13.96 16.98 -0.45
N PRO A 257 12.66 16.61 -0.50
CA PRO A 257 11.98 16.41 -1.77
C PRO A 257 11.92 17.70 -2.56
N ARG A 258 11.96 17.60 -3.88
CA ARG A 258 11.85 18.74 -4.80
C ARG A 258 10.44 18.81 -5.38
N GLY A 259 9.98 20.03 -5.62
CA GLY A 259 8.65 20.28 -6.21
C GLY A 259 7.51 19.78 -5.30
N GLU A 260 6.52 19.13 -5.89
CA GLU A 260 5.33 18.63 -5.19
C GLU A 260 5.45 17.19 -4.69
N VAL A 261 6.64 16.58 -4.79
CA VAL A 261 6.89 15.21 -4.34
C VAL A 261 6.76 15.14 -2.81
N THR A 262 5.91 14.26 -2.32
CA THR A 262 5.78 14.01 -0.90
C THR A 262 6.68 12.85 -0.47
N VAL A 263 7.26 12.94 0.72
CA VAL A 263 8.02 11.84 1.32
C VAL A 263 7.45 11.48 2.68
N ARG A 264 7.40 10.20 2.96
CA ARG A 264 6.89 9.70 4.23
C ARG A 264 7.62 8.42 4.63
N LEU A 265 7.73 8.18 5.93
CA LEU A 265 8.21 6.93 6.50
C LEU A 265 7.03 6.16 7.09
N ARG A 266 6.96 4.88 6.79
CA ARG A 266 6.12 3.92 7.52
C ARG A 266 7.05 3.03 8.36
N THR A 267 7.11 3.32 9.65
CA THR A 267 7.86 2.53 10.63
C THR A 267 7.12 1.21 10.94
N ARG A 268 7.82 0.29 11.58
CA ARG A 268 7.19 -0.95 12.07
C ARG A 268 6.08 -0.67 13.09
N GLU A 269 6.25 0.34 13.93
CA GLU A 269 5.24 0.77 14.89
C GLU A 269 3.97 1.29 14.21
N ILE A 270 4.11 2.09 13.15
CA ILE A 270 2.96 2.58 12.36
C ILE A 270 2.30 1.45 11.55
N ALA A 271 3.05 0.41 11.23
CA ALA A 271 2.53 -0.77 10.55
C ALA A 271 1.67 -1.67 11.47
N ASP A 272 1.61 -1.40 12.79
CA ASP A 272 0.69 -2.09 13.70
C ASP A 272 -0.75 -1.90 13.23
N HIS A 273 -1.55 -2.98 13.41
CA HIS A 273 -2.93 -3.08 12.94
C HIS A 273 -3.10 -3.14 11.41
N PHE A 274 -2.03 -3.43 10.68
CA PHE A 274 -2.12 -3.71 9.26
C PHE A 274 -2.86 -5.04 9.02
N THR A 275 -3.95 -4.98 8.26
CA THR A 275 -4.78 -6.14 7.95
C THR A 275 -4.51 -6.61 6.53
N VAL A 276 -4.13 -7.87 6.38
CA VAL A 276 -3.87 -8.51 5.09
C VAL A 276 -4.80 -9.70 4.89
N VAL A 277 -5.39 -9.80 3.71
CA VAL A 277 -6.04 -11.01 3.22
C VAL A 277 -5.07 -11.72 2.29
N ARG A 278 -4.73 -12.98 2.62
CA ARG A 278 -3.77 -13.78 1.87
C ARG A 278 -4.41 -14.43 0.64
N ALA A 279 -3.59 -15.04 -0.21
CA ALA A 279 -4.03 -15.71 -1.43
C ALA A 279 -4.95 -16.92 -1.18
N ASP A 280 -4.86 -17.54 -0.01
CA ASP A 280 -5.75 -18.63 0.45
C ASP A 280 -7.06 -18.13 1.09
N GLY A 281 -7.30 -16.80 1.13
CA GLY A 281 -8.48 -16.22 1.72
C GLY A 281 -8.44 -16.09 3.24
N LYS A 282 -7.28 -16.28 3.87
CA LYS A 282 -7.12 -16.10 5.30
C LYS A 282 -6.72 -14.67 5.65
N VAL A 283 -7.22 -14.18 6.77
CA VAL A 283 -6.90 -12.87 7.31
C VAL A 283 -5.69 -13.00 8.23
N TRP A 284 -4.69 -12.20 7.96
CA TRP A 284 -3.55 -11.96 8.83
C TRP A 284 -3.61 -10.53 9.36
N ARG A 285 -3.33 -10.37 10.64
CA ARG A 285 -3.15 -9.04 11.25
C ARG A 285 -1.75 -8.94 11.82
N ASN A 286 -1.17 -7.78 11.61
CA ASN A 286 0.11 -7.46 12.21
C ASN A 286 -0.12 -6.94 13.63
N THR A 287 0.44 -7.68 14.61
CA THR A 287 0.52 -7.30 16.00
C THR A 287 1.99 -7.38 16.44
N ASP A 288 2.35 -6.72 17.54
CA ASP A 288 3.69 -6.76 18.13
C ASP A 288 4.82 -6.28 17.19
N GLY A 289 4.62 -5.14 16.53
CA GLY A 289 5.63 -4.52 15.67
C GLY A 289 5.98 -5.35 14.43
N ALA A 290 5.04 -6.12 13.89
CA ALA A 290 5.19 -6.92 12.66
C ALA A 290 6.32 -7.96 12.72
N GLN A 291 6.57 -8.56 13.88
CA GLN A 291 7.68 -9.51 14.02
C GLN A 291 7.34 -10.93 13.59
N ARG A 292 6.06 -11.28 13.52
CA ARG A 292 5.57 -12.59 13.10
C ARG A 292 4.12 -12.54 12.62
N ILE A 293 3.76 -13.53 11.81
CA ILE A 293 2.37 -13.77 11.43
C ILE A 293 1.62 -14.34 12.65
N ALA A 294 0.59 -13.62 13.10
CA ALA A 294 -0.32 -14.13 14.15
C ALA A 294 -1.24 -15.23 13.61
N ALA A 295 -2.11 -15.77 14.45
CA ALA A 295 -3.09 -16.78 14.04
C ALA A 295 -3.93 -16.30 12.85
N LEU A 296 -4.05 -17.16 11.84
CA LEU A 296 -4.83 -16.89 10.63
C LEU A 296 -6.29 -17.26 10.85
N THR A 297 -7.20 -16.38 10.40
CA THR A 297 -8.65 -16.65 10.42
C THR A 297 -9.20 -16.68 9.00
N ASP A 298 -10.20 -17.53 8.72
CA ASP A 298 -10.84 -17.55 7.42
C ASP A 298 -11.67 -16.30 7.19
N LEU A 299 -11.62 -15.73 5.98
CA LEU A 299 -12.48 -14.64 5.55
C LEU A 299 -13.76 -15.19 4.93
N ARG A 300 -14.87 -15.09 5.64
CA ARG A 300 -16.20 -15.58 5.21
C ARG A 300 -17.19 -14.46 5.02
N VAL A 301 -17.13 -13.45 5.89
CA VAL A 301 -18.02 -12.28 5.93
C VAL A 301 -17.20 -11.02 6.25
N PRO A 302 -17.71 -9.81 5.94
CA PRO A 302 -17.01 -8.55 6.21
C PRO A 302 -16.56 -8.38 7.68
N GLY A 303 -17.35 -8.89 8.65
CA GLY A 303 -17.05 -8.82 10.07
C GLY A 303 -15.77 -9.56 10.49
N ASP A 304 -15.30 -10.53 9.70
CA ASP A 304 -14.04 -11.24 9.98
C ASP A 304 -12.80 -10.34 9.86
N LEU A 305 -12.97 -9.16 9.22
CA LEU A 305 -11.94 -8.13 9.11
C LEU A 305 -11.93 -7.15 10.29
N HIS A 306 -12.93 -7.19 11.17
CA HIS A 306 -12.98 -6.27 12.30
C HIS A 306 -11.81 -6.50 13.24
N LEU A 307 -11.18 -5.42 13.67
CA LEU A 307 -10.11 -5.42 14.64
C LEU A 307 -10.63 -5.91 16.01
N PRO A 308 -9.78 -6.52 16.84
CA PRO A 308 -10.11 -6.83 18.23
C PRO A 308 -10.60 -5.56 18.95
N ALA A 309 -11.46 -5.73 19.94
CA ALA A 309 -11.78 -4.62 20.85
C ALA A 309 -10.49 -4.16 21.53
N LEU A 310 -10.28 -2.85 21.63
CA LEU A 310 -9.19 -2.31 22.42
C LEU A 310 -9.42 -2.72 23.89
N GLU A 311 -8.45 -3.38 24.51
CA GLU A 311 -8.52 -3.72 25.93
C GLU A 311 -8.63 -2.41 26.73
N GLY A 312 -9.76 -2.22 27.42
CA GLY A 312 -10.04 -1.05 28.27
C GLY A 312 -11.15 -0.11 27.80
N SER A 313 -11.78 -0.32 26.64
CA SER A 313 -13.01 0.39 26.27
C SER A 313 -14.22 -0.37 26.84
N THR A 314 -14.56 -0.10 28.10
CA THR A 314 -15.90 -0.43 28.65
C THR A 314 -16.93 0.46 27.95
N PRO A 315 -18.13 -0.07 27.59
CA PRO A 315 -19.16 0.66 26.87
C PRO A 315 -19.71 1.85 27.61
#